data_fdbaafd7a4184c98a49bf43b9e5fbf73
#
_entry.id   fdbaafd7a4184c98a49bf43b9e5fbf73
#
_cell.length_a   1.000
_cell.length_b   1.000
_cell.length_c   1.000
_cell.angle_alpha   90.00
_cell.angle_beta   90.00
_cell.angle_gamma   90.00
#
_symmetry.space_group_name_H-M   'P 1'
#
loop_
_entity.id
_entity.type
_entity.pdbx_description
1 polymer ?
#
loop_
_entity_poly.entity_id
_entity_poly.type
_entity_poly.pdbx_seq_one_letter_code
_entity_poly.pdbx_strand_id
1 'polypeptide(L)'
;MLDSVWGFNRKIMACQGNLKEWNKKCFGHVRNTLAKKLKELKSVEEDGSYVTNPYRIYSLREEIQKLKGREESMWKQRSRNAWLKKGDSNSRYFHCRATQLNRRNFIVGLEDGEGVWIKDEAQMGGIIEEYFRSIYTTSNPSGINEILNEIQLALTEEAAMLLGRDFNVEEVRIALSQMAPLTAPGLGGMSPIFCKSFWHIVG
;
A
#
# COMPACT_ATOMS: atom_id res chain seq x y z
N MET A 1 2.38 -19.65 -20.35
CA MET A 1 2.51 -18.25 -19.87
C MET A 1 1.52 -17.92 -18.75
N LEU A 2 0.21 -18.22 -18.86
CA LEU A 2 -0.78 -17.95 -17.80
C LEU A 2 -0.48 -18.69 -16.47
N ASP A 3 -0.02 -19.94 -16.52
CA ASP A 3 0.30 -20.73 -15.32
C ASP A 3 1.45 -20.13 -14.48
N SER A 4 2.41 -19.45 -15.12
CA SER A 4 3.52 -18.79 -14.41
C SER A 4 3.04 -17.54 -13.65
N VAL A 5 2.10 -16.77 -14.22
CA VAL A 5 1.52 -15.57 -13.59
C VAL A 5 0.68 -15.96 -12.38
N TRP A 6 -0.14 -17.02 -12.50
CA TRP A 6 -0.93 -17.54 -11.38
C TRP A 6 -0.04 -18.09 -10.25
N GLY A 7 1.04 -18.80 -10.61
CA GLY A 7 2.03 -19.28 -9.67
C GLY A 7 2.73 -18.16 -8.91
N PHE A 8 3.09 -17.07 -9.60
CA PHE A 8 3.70 -15.88 -9.03
C PHE A 8 2.74 -15.16 -8.07
N ASN A 9 1.50 -14.89 -8.49
CA ASN A 9 0.50 -14.27 -7.64
C ASN A 9 0.24 -15.05 -6.35
N ARG A 10 0.18 -16.38 -6.43
CA ARG A 10 0.01 -17.24 -5.24
C ARG A 10 1.18 -17.11 -4.27
N LYS A 11 2.41 -17.04 -4.77
CA LYS A 11 3.62 -16.82 -3.94
C LYS A 11 3.58 -15.46 -3.25
N ILE A 12 3.19 -14.42 -3.96
CA ILE A 12 3.06 -13.06 -3.42
C ILE A 12 1.98 -13.02 -2.34
N MET A 13 0.82 -13.62 -2.56
CA MET A 13 -0.25 -13.69 -1.55
C MET A 13 0.19 -14.45 -0.30
N ALA A 14 0.90 -15.56 -0.44
CA ALA A 14 1.47 -16.30 0.69
C ALA A 14 2.49 -15.45 1.46
N CYS A 15 3.38 -14.73 0.76
CA CYS A 15 4.33 -13.81 1.36
C CYS A 15 3.60 -12.68 2.13
N GLN A 16 2.55 -12.12 1.56
CA GLN A 16 1.74 -11.10 2.21
C GLN A 16 1.09 -11.63 3.50
N GLY A 17 0.55 -12.85 3.47
CA GLY A 17 -0.02 -13.53 4.65
C GLY A 17 1.02 -13.68 5.75
N ASN A 18 2.18 -14.22 5.42
CA ASN A 18 3.29 -14.40 6.35
C ASN A 18 3.80 -13.07 6.93
N LEU A 19 3.91 -12.03 6.11
CA LEU A 19 4.29 -10.68 6.57
C LEU A 19 3.25 -10.07 7.50
N LYS A 20 1.95 -10.28 7.27
CA LYS A 20 0.88 -9.85 8.17
C LYS A 20 0.98 -10.54 9.53
N GLU A 21 1.20 -11.85 9.54
CA GLU A 21 1.37 -12.60 10.79
C GLU A 21 2.65 -12.19 11.53
N TRP A 22 3.76 -12.10 10.82
CA TRP A 22 5.02 -11.63 11.39
C TRP A 22 4.88 -10.22 11.99
N ASN A 23 4.24 -9.30 11.28
CA ASN A 23 3.97 -7.95 11.77
C ASN A 23 3.13 -7.99 13.06
N LYS A 24 2.09 -8.84 13.12
CA LYS A 24 1.26 -9.01 14.30
C LYS A 24 2.06 -9.58 15.49
N LYS A 25 2.93 -10.55 15.25
CA LYS A 25 3.74 -11.21 16.29
C LYS A 25 4.89 -10.33 16.79
N CYS A 26 5.62 -9.68 15.86
CA CYS A 26 6.86 -8.96 16.20
C CYS A 26 6.64 -7.48 16.57
N PHE A 27 5.64 -6.83 15.98
CA PHE A 27 5.38 -5.41 16.22
C PHE A 27 4.09 -5.18 17.00
N GLY A 28 3.11 -6.06 16.87
CA GLY A 28 1.82 -5.92 17.55
C GLY A 28 1.15 -4.56 17.28
N HIS A 29 0.41 -4.09 18.27
CA HIS A 29 -0.16 -2.74 18.23
C HIS A 29 0.81 -1.74 18.87
N VAL A 30 1.59 -1.04 18.04
CA VAL A 30 2.59 -0.03 18.48
C VAL A 30 2.00 0.92 19.52
N ARG A 31 0.76 1.41 19.33
CA ARG A 31 0.08 2.29 20.27
C ARG A 31 -0.12 1.67 21.65
N ASN A 32 -0.59 0.43 21.70
CA ASN A 32 -0.83 -0.25 22.97
C ASN A 32 0.48 -0.53 23.70
N THR A 33 1.53 -0.90 22.95
CA THR A 33 2.86 -1.13 23.49
C THR A 33 3.46 0.18 24.00
N LEU A 34 3.32 1.27 23.27
CA LEU A 34 3.76 2.59 23.69
C LEU A 34 3.05 3.05 24.98
N ALA A 35 1.73 2.89 25.04
CA ALA A 35 0.94 3.24 26.23
C ALA A 35 1.38 2.42 27.47
N LYS A 36 1.64 1.12 27.30
CA LYS A 36 2.16 0.26 28.37
C LYS A 36 3.52 0.73 28.85
N LYS A 37 4.44 1.04 27.94
CA LYS A 37 5.80 1.50 28.27
C LYS A 37 5.81 2.89 28.92
N LEU A 38 4.93 3.79 28.51
CA LEU A 38 4.75 5.08 29.18
C LEU A 38 4.22 4.91 30.61
N LYS A 39 3.27 4.00 30.81
CA LYS A 39 2.76 3.68 32.15
C LYS A 39 3.84 3.06 33.04
N GLU A 40 4.66 2.15 32.48
CA GLU A 40 5.79 1.54 33.19
C GLU A 40 6.82 2.60 33.58
N LEU A 41 7.18 3.51 32.69
CA LEU A 41 8.10 4.61 32.98
C LEU A 41 7.59 5.50 34.10
N LYS A 42 6.30 5.86 34.05
CA LYS A 42 5.66 6.67 35.08
C LYS A 42 5.68 5.97 36.45
N SER A 43 5.38 4.66 36.49
CA SER A 43 5.45 3.89 37.76
C SER A 43 6.87 3.89 38.34
N VAL A 44 7.89 3.66 37.52
CA VAL A 44 9.30 3.66 37.98
C VAL A 44 9.76 5.06 38.44
N GLU A 45 9.23 6.13 37.87
CA GLU A 45 9.51 7.51 38.28
C GLU A 45 8.79 7.83 39.61
N GLU A 46 7.56 7.35 39.82
CA GLU A 46 6.79 7.55 41.06
C GLU A 46 7.32 6.73 42.25
N ASP A 47 7.75 5.49 42.00
CA ASP A 47 8.28 4.59 43.06
C ASP A 47 9.69 4.93 43.56
N GLY A 48 10.32 5.96 42.99
CA GLY A 48 11.69 6.37 43.36
C GLY A 48 12.79 5.37 42.96
N SER A 49 12.43 4.31 42.23
CA SER A 49 13.38 3.28 41.75
C SER A 49 14.39 3.78 40.74
N TYR A 50 14.27 5.03 40.30
CA TYR A 50 15.26 5.68 39.45
C TYR A 50 16.61 5.86 40.15
N VAL A 51 16.63 5.95 41.47
CA VAL A 51 17.87 6.09 42.26
C VAL A 51 18.64 4.77 42.32
N THR A 52 17.90 3.66 42.40
CA THR A 52 18.47 2.30 42.53
C THR A 52 18.86 1.68 41.20
N ASN A 53 18.16 2.03 40.11
CA ASN A 53 18.44 1.46 38.77
C ASN A 53 18.27 2.47 37.62
N PRO A 54 19.21 3.40 37.43
CA PRO A 54 19.14 4.40 36.35
C PRO A 54 19.16 3.78 34.96
N TYR A 55 19.78 2.62 34.76
CA TYR A 55 19.84 1.94 33.46
C TYR A 55 18.45 1.52 32.95
N ARG A 56 17.52 1.16 33.87
CA ARG A 56 16.16 0.81 33.47
C ARG A 56 15.40 1.98 32.88
N ILE A 57 15.56 3.17 33.42
CA ILE A 57 14.93 4.38 32.89
C ILE A 57 15.51 4.73 31.51
N TYR A 58 16.83 4.64 31.35
CA TYR A 58 17.44 4.85 30.05
C TYR A 58 16.92 3.88 28.99
N SER A 59 16.87 2.59 29.31
CA SER A 59 16.35 1.56 28.44
C SER A 59 14.89 1.82 28.08
N LEU A 60 14.03 2.13 29.06
CA LEU A 60 12.61 2.44 28.80
C LEU A 60 12.44 3.68 27.91
N ARG A 61 13.20 4.73 28.15
CA ARG A 61 13.15 5.96 27.33
C ARG A 61 13.61 5.69 25.90
N GLU A 62 14.64 4.88 25.71
CA GLU A 62 15.10 4.46 24.39
C GLU A 62 14.04 3.63 23.64
N GLU A 63 13.41 2.66 24.33
CA GLU A 63 12.32 1.86 23.75
C GLU A 63 11.11 2.74 23.38
N ILE A 64 10.73 3.67 24.26
CA ILE A 64 9.65 4.62 24.00
C ILE A 64 9.98 5.49 22.79
N GLN A 65 11.21 5.97 22.66
CA GLN A 65 11.63 6.77 21.51
C GLN A 65 11.57 5.97 20.19
N LYS A 66 12.00 4.71 20.22
CA LYS A 66 11.89 3.80 19.07
C LYS A 66 10.42 3.57 18.68
N LEU A 67 9.53 3.36 19.67
CA LEU A 67 8.10 3.17 19.42
C LEU A 67 7.43 4.43 18.87
N LYS A 68 7.77 5.62 19.39
CA LYS A 68 7.28 6.91 18.85
C LYS A 68 7.72 7.10 17.40
N GLY A 69 8.96 6.80 17.05
CA GLY A 69 9.45 6.89 15.67
C GLY A 69 8.73 5.92 14.73
N ARG A 70 8.38 4.73 15.21
CA ARG A 70 7.58 3.77 14.45
C ARG A 70 6.14 4.26 14.24
N GLU A 71 5.51 4.79 15.29
CA GLU A 71 4.17 5.35 15.19
C GLU A 71 4.13 6.52 14.21
N GLU A 72 5.08 7.44 14.29
CA GLU A 72 5.23 8.56 13.35
C GLU A 72 5.39 8.07 11.91
N SER A 73 6.26 7.09 11.67
CA SER A 73 6.47 6.51 10.33
C SER A 73 5.20 5.89 9.76
N MET A 74 4.41 5.18 10.59
CA MET A 74 3.11 4.64 10.19
C MET A 74 2.13 5.74 9.78
N TRP A 75 2.03 6.81 10.57
CA TRP A 75 1.09 7.90 10.29
C TRP A 75 1.52 8.72 9.08
N LYS A 76 2.84 8.95 8.93
CA LYS A 76 3.40 9.59 7.74
C LYS A 76 3.04 8.80 6.48
N GLN A 77 3.22 7.49 6.48
CA GLN A 77 2.84 6.62 5.36
C GLN A 77 1.34 6.69 5.06
N ARG A 78 0.47 6.62 6.08
CA ARG A 78 -0.98 6.71 5.93
C ARG A 78 -1.45 8.07 5.44
N SER A 79 -0.76 9.14 5.80
CA SER A 79 -1.08 10.50 5.35
C SER A 79 -0.73 10.75 3.88
N ARG A 80 0.04 9.85 3.24
CA ARG A 80 0.56 9.98 1.87
C ARG A 80 1.33 11.28 1.60
N ASN A 81 1.87 11.90 2.65
CA ASN A 81 2.67 13.12 2.54
C ASN A 81 4.15 12.78 2.39
N ALA A 82 4.66 12.89 1.15
CA ALA A 82 6.05 12.61 0.84
C ALA A 82 6.97 13.83 1.02
N TRP A 83 6.42 15.06 1.00
CA TRP A 83 7.20 16.30 0.97
C TRP A 83 7.72 16.77 2.34
N LEU A 84 7.10 16.35 3.44
CA LEU A 84 7.60 16.63 4.78
C LEU A 84 8.84 15.79 5.06
N LYS A 85 10.00 16.41 5.03
CA LYS A 85 11.27 15.76 5.41
C LYS A 85 11.27 15.41 6.90
N LYS A 86 12.04 14.38 7.27
CA LYS A 86 12.27 14.00 8.67
C LYS A 86 12.79 15.21 9.45
N GLY A 87 12.18 15.52 10.57
CA GLY A 87 12.66 16.59 11.46
C GLY A 87 11.54 17.26 12.27
N ASP A 88 10.37 17.39 11.71
CA ASP A 88 9.24 17.95 12.41
C ASP A 88 8.31 16.79 12.79
N SER A 89 8.35 16.38 14.06
CA SER A 89 7.52 15.28 14.59
C SER A 89 6.05 15.72 14.72
N ASN A 90 5.47 16.11 13.58
CA ASN A 90 4.10 16.62 13.48
C ASN A 90 3.10 15.46 13.41
N SER A 91 3.18 14.56 14.41
CA SER A 91 2.32 13.37 14.50
C SER A 91 0.84 13.76 14.42
N ARG A 92 0.43 14.88 15.04
CA ARG A 92 -0.95 15.40 14.99
C ARG A 92 -1.39 15.75 13.58
N TYR A 93 -0.54 16.37 12.79
CA TYR A 93 -0.82 16.68 11.38
C TYR A 93 -1.03 15.40 10.56
N PHE A 94 -0.14 14.43 10.69
CA PHE A 94 -0.27 13.16 9.97
C PHE A 94 -1.51 12.38 10.38
N HIS A 95 -1.87 12.40 11.66
CA HIS A 95 -3.12 11.83 12.17
C HIS A 95 -4.35 12.48 11.54
N CYS A 96 -4.42 13.81 11.59
CA CYS A 96 -5.54 14.56 11.00
C CYS A 96 -5.65 14.29 9.51
N ARG A 97 -4.53 14.31 8.78
CA ARG A 97 -4.52 14.08 7.34
C ARG A 97 -4.92 12.65 6.96
N ALA A 98 -4.40 11.66 7.66
CA ALA A 98 -4.77 10.27 7.43
C ALA A 98 -6.26 10.01 7.72
N THR A 99 -6.79 10.59 8.80
CA THR A 99 -8.21 10.51 9.15
C THR A 99 -9.08 11.19 8.10
N GLN A 100 -8.67 12.37 7.62
CA GLN A 100 -9.39 13.09 6.56
C GLN A 100 -9.41 12.31 5.25
N LEU A 101 -8.27 11.72 4.85
CA LEU A 101 -8.19 10.87 3.66
C LEU A 101 -9.09 9.63 3.79
N ASN A 102 -9.07 8.98 4.95
CA ASN A 102 -9.92 7.82 5.20
C ASN A 102 -11.41 8.17 5.10
N ARG A 103 -11.85 9.29 5.71
CA ARG A 103 -13.23 9.76 5.61
C ARG A 103 -13.62 10.11 4.17
N ARG A 104 -12.73 10.77 3.43
CA ARG A 104 -12.97 11.16 2.03
C ARG A 104 -13.08 9.94 1.10
N ASN A 105 -12.29 8.91 1.35
CA ASN A 105 -12.24 7.72 0.51
C ASN A 105 -13.22 6.63 0.94
N PHE A 106 -13.93 6.83 2.06
CA PHE A 106 -14.91 5.87 2.54
C PHE A 106 -16.17 5.95 1.70
N ILE A 107 -16.55 4.83 1.09
CA ILE A 107 -17.79 4.69 0.33
C ILE A 107 -18.87 4.29 1.32
N VAL A 108 -19.86 5.16 1.51
CA VAL A 108 -20.99 4.94 2.46
C VAL A 108 -21.99 3.95 1.88
N GLY A 109 -22.17 3.97 0.57
CA GLY A 109 -23.08 3.13 -0.17
C GLY A 109 -23.03 3.45 -1.65
N LEU A 110 -23.64 2.61 -2.46
CA LEU A 110 -23.78 2.75 -3.91
C LEU A 110 -25.23 2.51 -4.31
N GLU A 111 -25.70 3.16 -5.35
CA GLU A 111 -26.95 2.80 -6.02
C GLU A 111 -26.69 1.62 -6.97
N ASP A 112 -27.56 0.64 -6.94
CA ASP A 112 -27.57 -0.44 -7.92
C ASP A 112 -28.23 0.00 -9.24
N GLY A 113 -28.34 -0.92 -10.21
CA GLY A 113 -28.98 -0.65 -11.51
C GLY A 113 -30.48 -0.33 -11.45
N GLU A 114 -31.12 -0.57 -10.33
CA GLU A 114 -32.54 -0.30 -10.06
C GLU A 114 -32.77 0.98 -9.25
N GLY A 115 -31.68 1.67 -8.87
CA GLY A 115 -31.72 2.89 -8.06
C GLY A 115 -31.86 2.65 -6.55
N VAL A 116 -31.64 1.41 -6.10
CA VAL A 116 -31.68 1.04 -4.68
C VAL A 116 -30.35 1.34 -4.02
N TRP A 117 -30.39 2.03 -2.87
CA TRP A 117 -29.19 2.39 -2.12
C TRP A 117 -28.66 1.22 -1.29
N ILE A 118 -27.53 0.66 -1.68
CA ILE A 118 -26.87 -0.50 -1.08
C ILE A 118 -25.73 -0.04 -0.16
N LYS A 119 -25.68 -0.56 1.08
CA LYS A 119 -24.64 -0.29 2.08
C LYS A 119 -23.81 -1.52 2.45
N ASP A 120 -24.27 -2.70 2.10
CA ASP A 120 -23.55 -3.93 2.36
C ASP A 120 -22.28 -4.01 1.52
N GLU A 121 -21.13 -4.24 2.18
CA GLU A 121 -19.82 -4.20 1.55
C GLU A 121 -19.65 -5.27 0.46
N ALA A 122 -20.22 -6.46 0.65
CA ALA A 122 -20.14 -7.53 -0.32
C ALA A 122 -20.99 -7.22 -1.56
N GLN A 123 -22.19 -6.68 -1.37
CA GLN A 123 -23.09 -6.28 -2.46
C GLN A 123 -22.51 -5.09 -3.23
N MET A 124 -21.96 -4.09 -2.54
CA MET A 124 -21.24 -2.97 -3.20
C MET A 124 -20.06 -3.48 -4.03
N GLY A 125 -19.32 -4.48 -3.52
CA GLY A 125 -18.25 -5.12 -4.26
C GLY A 125 -18.72 -5.74 -5.57
N GLY A 126 -19.87 -6.43 -5.56
CA GLY A 126 -20.51 -7.00 -6.74
C GLY A 126 -20.89 -5.93 -7.78
N ILE A 127 -21.52 -4.84 -7.33
CA ILE A 127 -21.93 -3.71 -8.21
C ILE A 127 -20.69 -3.12 -8.90
N ILE A 128 -19.61 -2.89 -8.15
CA ILE A 128 -18.35 -2.34 -8.68
C ILE A 128 -17.74 -3.30 -9.70
N GLU A 129 -17.70 -4.59 -9.37
CA GLU A 129 -17.14 -5.61 -10.27
C GLU A 129 -17.92 -5.70 -11.57
N GLU A 130 -19.24 -5.71 -11.50
CA GLU A 130 -20.11 -5.77 -12.67
C GLU A 130 -19.98 -4.53 -13.55
N TYR A 131 -19.92 -3.34 -12.95
CA TYR A 131 -19.70 -2.08 -13.65
C TYR A 131 -18.38 -2.09 -14.43
N PHE A 132 -17.27 -2.44 -13.78
CA PHE A 132 -15.99 -2.52 -14.46
C PHE A 132 -15.91 -3.65 -15.49
N ARG A 133 -16.55 -4.79 -15.22
CA ARG A 133 -16.65 -5.88 -16.18
C ARG A 133 -17.35 -5.42 -17.45
N SER A 134 -18.45 -4.67 -17.34
CA SER A 134 -19.17 -4.13 -18.51
C SER A 134 -18.31 -3.17 -19.34
N ILE A 135 -17.52 -2.30 -18.68
CA ILE A 135 -16.65 -1.34 -19.37
C ILE A 135 -15.46 -2.04 -20.06
N TYR A 136 -14.86 -3.04 -19.39
CA TYR A 136 -13.67 -3.71 -19.93
C TYR A 136 -13.97 -4.93 -20.79
N THR A 137 -15.24 -5.26 -20.99
CA THR A 137 -15.65 -6.31 -21.93
C THR A 137 -15.97 -5.67 -23.27
N THR A 138 -15.28 -6.12 -24.32
CA THR A 138 -15.55 -5.61 -25.66
C THR A 138 -16.94 -6.04 -26.16
N SER A 139 -17.66 -5.11 -26.75
CA SER A 139 -18.94 -5.37 -27.44
C SER A 139 -18.74 -5.97 -28.84
N ASN A 140 -17.49 -6.25 -29.26
CA ASN A 140 -17.13 -6.65 -30.63
C ASN A 140 -17.78 -5.74 -31.70
N PRO A 141 -17.49 -4.42 -31.67
CA PRO A 141 -18.14 -3.48 -32.57
C PRO A 141 -17.85 -3.84 -34.04
N SER A 142 -18.86 -3.76 -34.86
CA SER A 142 -18.71 -3.81 -36.33
C SER A 142 -18.18 -2.46 -36.82
N GLY A 143 -17.40 -2.45 -37.91
CA GLY A 143 -16.91 -1.20 -38.51
C GLY A 143 -15.57 -0.70 -37.95
N ILE A 144 -14.85 -1.49 -37.15
CA ILE A 144 -13.51 -1.13 -36.67
C ILE A 144 -12.57 -0.77 -37.82
N ASN A 145 -12.64 -1.51 -38.92
CA ASN A 145 -11.79 -1.26 -40.11
C ASN A 145 -12.05 0.09 -40.75
N GLU A 146 -13.28 0.60 -40.73
CA GLU A 146 -13.63 1.91 -41.25
C GLU A 146 -12.95 3.02 -40.42
N ILE A 147 -12.99 2.89 -39.11
CA ILE A 147 -12.33 3.82 -38.20
C ILE A 147 -10.81 3.73 -38.33
N LEU A 148 -10.26 2.51 -38.41
CA LEU A 148 -8.81 2.30 -38.57
C LEU A 148 -8.26 2.87 -39.87
N ASN A 149 -9.05 2.89 -40.95
CA ASN A 149 -8.64 3.49 -42.24
C ASN A 149 -8.52 5.01 -42.15
N GLU A 150 -9.26 5.67 -41.25
CA GLU A 150 -9.18 7.12 -41.04
C GLU A 150 -8.03 7.51 -40.10
N ILE A 151 -7.49 6.55 -39.36
CA ILE A 151 -6.37 6.80 -38.45
C ILE A 151 -5.06 6.63 -39.24
N GLN A 152 -4.33 7.73 -39.41
CA GLN A 152 -2.97 7.66 -39.94
C GLN A 152 -2.11 6.78 -39.04
N LEU A 153 -1.49 5.75 -39.58
CA LEU A 153 -0.54 4.89 -38.88
C LEU A 153 0.63 5.75 -38.37
N ALA A 154 0.57 6.11 -37.10
CA ALA A 154 1.64 6.83 -36.41
C ALA A 154 2.77 5.91 -35.92
N LEU A 155 2.57 4.59 -35.99
CA LEU A 155 3.53 3.59 -35.54
C LEU A 155 4.38 3.12 -36.74
N THR A 156 5.70 3.31 -36.64
CA THR A 156 6.65 2.68 -37.54
C THR A 156 6.71 1.17 -37.27
N GLU A 157 7.12 0.38 -38.29
CA GLU A 157 7.30 -1.07 -38.11
C GLU A 157 8.27 -1.40 -36.98
N GLU A 158 9.32 -0.60 -36.79
CA GLU A 158 10.29 -0.74 -35.70
C GLU A 158 9.63 -0.52 -34.35
N ALA A 159 8.77 0.48 -34.20
CA ALA A 159 8.03 0.72 -32.98
C ALA A 159 7.02 -0.39 -32.68
N ALA A 160 6.36 -0.94 -33.70
CA ALA A 160 5.45 -2.07 -33.54
C ALA A 160 6.20 -3.34 -33.11
N MET A 161 7.38 -3.61 -33.70
CA MET A 161 8.24 -4.72 -33.24
C MET A 161 8.73 -4.55 -31.80
N LEU A 162 9.13 -3.34 -31.41
CA LEU A 162 9.53 -3.04 -30.02
C LEU A 162 8.39 -3.23 -29.03
N LEU A 163 7.17 -2.85 -29.38
CA LEU A 163 5.98 -3.02 -28.54
C LEU A 163 5.51 -4.48 -28.45
N GLY A 164 5.74 -5.27 -29.51
CA GLY A 164 5.33 -6.67 -29.60
C GLY A 164 6.30 -7.66 -28.96
N ARG A 165 7.52 -7.24 -28.62
CA ARG A 165 8.51 -8.13 -28.01
C ARG A 165 8.24 -8.37 -26.52
N ASP A 166 8.73 -9.49 -25.99
CA ASP A 166 8.71 -9.77 -24.55
C ASP A 166 9.54 -8.75 -23.78
N PHE A 167 9.06 -8.39 -22.59
CA PHE A 167 9.80 -7.52 -21.68
C PHE A 167 11.05 -8.22 -21.16
N ASN A 168 12.16 -7.51 -21.09
CA ASN A 168 13.36 -7.99 -20.45
C ASN A 168 13.43 -7.51 -18.98
N VAL A 169 14.27 -8.20 -18.17
CA VAL A 169 14.43 -7.92 -16.74
C VAL A 169 14.87 -6.48 -16.47
N GLU A 170 15.73 -5.93 -17.35
CA GLU A 170 16.25 -4.57 -17.17
C GLU A 170 15.16 -3.51 -17.42
N GLU A 171 14.28 -3.71 -18.40
CA GLU A 171 13.13 -2.84 -18.64
C GLU A 171 12.19 -2.81 -17.42
N VAL A 172 11.91 -3.98 -16.85
CA VAL A 172 11.10 -4.08 -15.62
C VAL A 172 11.77 -3.36 -14.47
N ARG A 173 13.10 -3.50 -14.31
CA ARG A 173 13.89 -2.82 -13.28
C ARG A 173 13.87 -1.31 -13.43
N ILE A 174 14.01 -0.81 -14.66
CA ILE A 174 13.93 0.62 -14.96
C ILE A 174 12.54 1.16 -14.66
N ALA A 175 11.49 0.52 -15.16
CA ALA A 175 10.11 0.91 -14.88
C ALA A 175 9.82 0.95 -13.38
N LEU A 176 10.23 -0.09 -12.65
CA LEU A 176 10.11 -0.14 -11.20
C LEU A 176 10.86 1.02 -10.52
N SER A 177 12.06 1.35 -10.99
CA SER A 177 12.86 2.46 -10.44
C SER A 177 12.16 3.82 -10.56
N GLN A 178 11.42 4.03 -11.63
CA GLN A 178 10.67 5.26 -11.92
C GLN A 178 9.38 5.37 -11.11
N MET A 179 8.80 4.26 -10.65
CA MET A 179 7.58 4.28 -9.86
C MET A 179 7.80 4.96 -8.50
N ALA A 180 6.82 5.74 -8.04
CA ALA A 180 6.85 6.27 -6.67
C ALA A 180 6.80 5.11 -5.64
N PRO A 181 7.63 5.14 -4.58
CA PRO A 181 7.76 4.02 -3.64
C PRO A 181 6.47 3.56 -2.98
N LEU A 182 5.55 4.49 -2.73
CA LEU A 182 4.27 4.26 -2.04
C LEU A 182 3.06 4.35 -2.98
N THR A 183 3.25 4.07 -4.27
CA THR A 183 2.13 3.91 -5.21
C THR A 183 1.23 2.77 -4.76
N ALA A 184 -0.06 2.87 -5.11
CA ALA A 184 -1.04 1.82 -4.81
C ALA A 184 -0.54 0.47 -5.34
N PRO A 185 -0.59 -0.59 -4.50
CA PRO A 185 -0.17 -1.91 -4.93
C PRO A 185 -1.15 -2.44 -5.99
N GLY A 186 -0.62 -3.21 -6.94
CA GLY A 186 -1.44 -4.00 -7.86
C GLY A 186 -2.09 -5.21 -7.19
N LEU A 187 -2.58 -6.16 -7.98
CA LEU A 187 -3.26 -7.37 -7.53
C LEU A 187 -2.48 -8.17 -6.46
N GLY A 188 -1.16 -8.16 -6.51
CA GLY A 188 -0.30 -8.83 -5.53
C GLY A 188 -0.24 -8.15 -4.15
N GLY A 189 -0.83 -6.96 -3.98
CA GLY A 189 -0.84 -6.24 -2.71
C GLY A 189 0.53 -5.75 -2.21
N MET A 190 1.59 -5.86 -3.05
CA MET A 190 2.94 -5.39 -2.74
C MET A 190 3.20 -4.03 -3.37
N SER A 191 3.67 -3.08 -2.57
CA SER A 191 4.03 -1.75 -3.05
C SER A 191 5.38 -1.77 -3.78
N PRO A 192 5.65 -0.80 -4.69
CA PRO A 192 6.93 -0.70 -5.39
C PRO A 192 8.14 -0.65 -4.46
N ILE A 193 8.02 -0.08 -3.28
CA ILE A 193 9.12 -0.05 -2.30
C ILE A 193 9.56 -1.46 -1.88
N PHE A 194 8.62 -2.40 -1.76
CA PHE A 194 8.95 -3.80 -1.47
C PHE A 194 9.77 -4.40 -2.60
N CYS A 195 9.29 -4.28 -3.83
CA CYS A 195 10.00 -4.82 -5.00
C CYS A 195 11.37 -4.16 -5.19
N LYS A 196 11.48 -2.83 -4.98
CA LYS A 196 12.78 -2.12 -5.03
C LYS A 196 13.77 -2.63 -3.98
N SER A 197 13.31 -2.81 -2.75
CA SER A 197 14.18 -3.21 -1.63
C SER A 197 14.62 -4.67 -1.72
N PHE A 198 13.80 -5.52 -2.31
CA PHE A 198 14.03 -6.95 -2.41
C PHE A 198 14.19 -7.44 -3.85
N TRP A 199 14.63 -6.55 -4.76
CA TRP A 199 14.84 -6.91 -6.17
C TRP A 199 15.72 -8.14 -6.37
N HIS A 200 16.75 -8.28 -5.55
CA HIS A 200 17.66 -9.44 -5.55
C HIS A 200 16.97 -10.79 -5.23
N ILE A 201 15.73 -10.76 -4.75
CA ILE A 201 14.93 -11.96 -4.43
C ILE A 201 13.80 -12.14 -5.42
N VAL A 202 13.16 -11.05 -5.86
CA VAL A 202 11.91 -11.08 -6.64
C VAL A 202 12.09 -10.71 -8.12
N GLY A 203 13.26 -10.16 -8.50
CA GLY A 203 13.62 -9.72 -9.85
C GLY A 203 14.08 -10.82 -10.80
#